data_8b3ccb5ec715191c04a1b227db6e999c
#
_entry.id   8b3ccb5ec715191c04a1b227db6e999c
#
_cell.length_a   1.000
_cell.length_b   1.000
_cell.length_c   1.000
_cell.angle_alpha   90.00
_cell.angle_beta   90.00
_cell.angle_gamma   90.00
#
_symmetry.space_group_name_H-M   'P 1'
#
loop_
_entity.id
_entity.type
_entity.pdbx_description
1 polymer ?
#
loop_
_entity_poly.entity_id
_entity_poly.type
_entity_poly.pdbx_seq_one_letter_code
_entity_poly.pdbx_strand_id
1 'polypeptide(L)'
;MIASTPPRTTSEVQYQVMWNRLISVVEEQAQALVRTAFSTSVREAGDLSAGVYDAQGHMLAQAVTGTPGHVNAMADAVAHFIRRIGRENFAPGDIYITNDPWEGTGHLHDITIVTPSYYNETFVGFFACTAHIVDIGGRGFGADANSVYEEGLYIPIMKLADRGVVDQTLMRIIRGNVREPDQLVGDIYALASCNEIGHRRLIDMMKEFELADLSGISEFILSNSRRATLERINALTPGMARGEMRTDGYAQPVDLKVQLTIEKDRILCDFAGTSGLDKKGINCPLVYTKAYACYALKCAIAPEIPNNAASLAPFEITAPDNTIVNALHPAPVALRHIIGHMVPDAVYAALDQLLPGRVPAEGAGCLCNFQVSLRPRSDAPAPPHARRAEVLTFNSGGSGARPSLDGMNATAFPSGVMTMPVEATEQVGPVLIWRKELRADSGGAGRHRGGLGQYMEVGAQEGYEFDIQAMFDRVNHPANGRQGGSKGGATTIALDDGAPMRGKGKQFVPHGKKVMMAFPGGAGYGPVCERSTAETLKDLAGGYITAQAAEELYGLAPQQIADVLERAKNGEAF
;
A
#
# COMPACT_ATOMS: atom_id res chain seq x y z
N MET A 1 11.35 -19.79 56.81
CA MET A 1 11.48 -18.49 56.14
C MET A 1 12.17 -18.75 54.80
N ILE A 2 11.38 -18.77 53.75
CA ILE A 2 11.91 -18.87 52.37
C ILE A 2 12.25 -17.43 51.99
N ALA A 3 13.52 -17.15 51.78
CA ALA A 3 13.99 -15.85 51.33
C ALA A 3 13.43 -15.59 49.94
N SER A 4 12.57 -14.60 49.78
CA SER A 4 12.12 -14.11 48.49
C SER A 4 13.32 -13.54 47.74
N THR A 5 13.74 -14.19 46.67
CA THR A 5 14.73 -13.64 45.72
C THR A 5 14.20 -12.30 45.22
N PRO A 6 14.98 -11.20 45.26
CA PRO A 6 14.54 -9.93 44.73
C PRO A 6 14.23 -10.08 43.23
N PRO A 7 13.23 -9.36 42.69
CA PRO A 7 12.92 -9.43 41.28
C PRO A 7 14.17 -9.06 40.47
N ARG A 8 14.54 -9.91 39.50
CA ARG A 8 15.64 -9.64 38.55
C ARG A 8 15.29 -8.38 37.76
N THR A 9 16.09 -7.33 37.94
CA THR A 9 15.98 -6.13 37.10
C THR A 9 16.34 -6.53 35.66
N THR A 10 15.37 -6.49 34.76
CA THR A 10 15.58 -6.77 33.32
C THR A 10 16.56 -5.74 32.75
N SER A 11 17.64 -6.19 32.13
CA SER A 11 18.63 -5.30 31.52
C SER A 11 18.12 -4.71 30.20
N GLU A 12 18.67 -3.57 29.78
CA GLU A 12 18.37 -2.96 28.48
C GLU A 12 18.61 -3.93 27.31
N VAL A 13 19.66 -4.76 27.41
CA VAL A 13 19.97 -5.79 26.41
C VAL A 13 18.85 -6.84 26.33
N GLN A 14 18.30 -7.26 27.47
CA GLN A 14 17.20 -8.20 27.49
C GLN A 14 15.94 -7.60 26.87
N TYR A 15 15.61 -6.34 27.15
CA TYR A 15 14.50 -5.64 26.49
C TYR A 15 14.71 -5.53 24.97
N GLN A 16 15.93 -5.28 24.50
CA GLN A 16 16.22 -5.25 23.07
C GLN A 16 16.03 -6.62 22.41
N VAL A 17 16.42 -7.70 23.07
CA VAL A 17 16.18 -9.08 22.59
C VAL A 17 14.68 -9.37 22.55
N MET A 18 13.93 -9.00 23.59
CA MET A 18 12.47 -9.15 23.62
C MET A 18 11.78 -8.36 22.51
N TRP A 19 12.24 -7.13 22.22
CA TRP A 19 11.69 -6.32 21.13
C TRP A 19 11.91 -7.00 19.77
N ASN A 20 13.11 -7.48 19.50
CA ASN A 20 13.40 -8.24 18.27
C ASN A 20 12.55 -9.52 18.19
N ARG A 21 12.33 -10.18 19.34
CA ARG A 21 11.45 -11.36 19.41
C ARG A 21 10.00 -10.99 19.10
N LEU A 22 9.52 -9.85 19.61
CA LEU A 22 8.17 -9.36 19.34
C LEU A 22 7.96 -9.01 17.86
N ILE A 23 8.98 -8.43 17.18
CA ILE A 23 8.97 -8.23 15.73
C ILE A 23 8.86 -9.58 15.01
N SER A 24 9.61 -10.60 15.43
CA SER A 24 9.50 -11.95 14.86
C SER A 24 8.10 -12.57 15.05
N VAL A 25 7.45 -12.30 16.17
CA VAL A 25 6.07 -12.77 16.44
C VAL A 25 5.09 -12.21 15.41
N VAL A 26 5.17 -10.92 15.10
CA VAL A 26 4.25 -10.31 14.11
C VAL A 26 4.60 -10.69 12.67
N GLU A 27 5.87 -11.00 12.37
CA GLU A 27 6.25 -11.61 11.09
C GLU A 27 5.64 -13.00 10.90
N GLU A 28 5.69 -13.86 11.94
CA GLU A 28 5.04 -15.16 11.90
C GLU A 28 3.51 -15.03 11.77
N GLN A 29 2.89 -14.04 12.43
CA GLN A 29 1.48 -13.70 12.28
C GLN A 29 1.16 -13.37 10.81
N ALA A 30 1.89 -12.46 10.18
CA ALA A 30 1.68 -12.07 8.78
C ALA A 30 1.90 -13.24 7.80
N GLN A 31 2.96 -14.03 8.01
CA GLN A 31 3.23 -15.22 7.19
C GLN A 31 2.14 -16.28 7.29
N ALA A 32 1.52 -16.43 8.46
CA ALA A 32 0.39 -17.32 8.63
C ALA A 32 -0.80 -16.87 7.78
N LEU A 33 -1.08 -15.56 7.73
CA LEU A 33 -2.14 -15.01 6.89
C LEU A 33 -1.86 -15.26 5.41
N VAL A 34 -0.65 -14.97 4.91
CA VAL A 34 -0.26 -15.25 3.52
C VAL A 34 -0.49 -16.70 3.14
N ARG A 35 -0.17 -17.64 4.04
CA ARG A 35 -0.28 -19.09 3.75
C ARG A 35 -1.70 -19.62 3.81
N THR A 36 -2.62 -18.97 4.51
CA THR A 36 -3.98 -19.45 4.76
C THR A 36 -5.04 -18.65 4.02
N ALA A 37 -4.71 -17.49 3.46
CA ALA A 37 -5.64 -16.66 2.71
C ALA A 37 -6.14 -17.34 1.44
N PHE A 38 -7.37 -17.05 1.08
CA PHE A 38 -8.03 -17.55 -0.12
C PHE A 38 -7.82 -16.61 -1.31
N SER A 39 -7.79 -15.29 -1.06
CA SER A 39 -7.61 -14.29 -2.11
C SER A 39 -6.15 -14.20 -2.60
N THR A 40 -6.00 -13.94 -3.88
CA THR A 40 -4.69 -13.68 -4.50
C THR A 40 -4.13 -12.30 -4.14
N SER A 41 -4.97 -11.34 -3.78
CA SER A 41 -4.54 -10.03 -3.26
C SER A 41 -3.70 -10.17 -1.99
N VAL A 42 -4.06 -11.09 -1.11
CA VAL A 42 -3.32 -11.38 0.13
C VAL A 42 -2.14 -12.31 -0.16
N ARG A 43 -2.42 -13.44 -0.83
CA ARG A 43 -1.47 -14.53 -0.98
C ARG A 43 -0.32 -14.21 -1.93
N GLU A 44 -0.61 -13.54 -3.05
CA GLU A 44 0.37 -13.25 -4.10
C GLU A 44 0.87 -11.79 -4.06
N ALA A 45 -0.04 -10.83 -3.84
CA ALA A 45 0.35 -9.42 -3.78
C ALA A 45 0.79 -8.97 -2.38
N GLY A 46 0.48 -9.71 -1.32
CA GLY A 46 0.86 -9.36 0.04
C GLY A 46 0.16 -8.10 0.56
N ASP A 47 -1.08 -7.84 0.10
CA ASP A 47 -1.84 -6.67 0.53
C ASP A 47 -2.53 -6.92 1.88
N LEU A 48 -1.69 -6.93 2.89
CA LEU A 48 -2.06 -7.20 4.27
C LEU A 48 -1.17 -6.43 5.25
N SER A 49 -1.59 -6.36 6.50
CA SER A 49 -0.75 -5.91 7.61
C SER A 49 -1.11 -6.65 8.90
N ALA A 50 -0.15 -6.77 9.79
CA ALA A 50 -0.28 -7.44 11.08
C ALA A 50 0.54 -6.71 12.14
N GLY A 51 0.03 -6.68 13.37
CA GLY A 51 0.69 -5.97 14.47
C GLY A 51 0.25 -6.43 15.84
N VAL A 52 1.08 -6.12 16.85
CA VAL A 52 0.83 -6.36 18.27
C VAL A 52 0.77 -5.03 19.02
N TYR A 53 -0.13 -4.97 19.97
CA TYR A 53 -0.46 -3.75 20.71
C TYR A 53 -0.44 -4.05 22.22
N ASP A 54 -0.07 -3.05 23.01
CA ASP A 54 -0.16 -3.15 24.47
C ASP A 54 -1.63 -3.09 24.95
N ALA A 55 -1.79 -3.20 26.26
CA ALA A 55 -3.11 -3.14 26.89
C ALA A 55 -3.79 -1.76 26.80
N GLN A 56 -3.09 -0.72 26.40
CA GLN A 56 -3.59 0.62 26.14
C GLN A 56 -3.96 0.83 24.66
N GLY A 57 -3.60 -0.12 23.79
CA GLY A 57 -3.81 -0.06 22.35
C GLY A 57 -2.70 0.63 21.58
N HIS A 58 -1.53 0.85 22.20
CA HIS A 58 -0.37 1.38 21.48
C HIS A 58 0.30 0.26 20.68
N MET A 59 0.52 0.50 19.41
CA MET A 59 1.27 -0.44 18.57
C MET A 59 2.72 -0.56 19.03
N LEU A 60 3.15 -1.78 19.38
CA LEU A 60 4.50 -2.10 19.83
C LEU A 60 5.39 -2.58 18.67
N ALA A 61 4.86 -3.40 17.81
CA ALA A 61 5.53 -3.92 16.61
C ALA A 61 4.53 -4.23 15.51
N GLN A 62 5.02 -4.19 14.29
CA GLN A 62 4.29 -4.56 13.08
C GLN A 62 5.14 -5.46 12.20
N ALA A 63 4.50 -6.26 11.35
CA ALA A 63 5.20 -7.00 10.31
C ALA A 63 5.77 -6.06 9.24
N VAL A 64 6.91 -6.43 8.69
CA VAL A 64 7.57 -5.66 7.61
C VAL A 64 6.84 -5.84 6.27
N THR A 65 6.07 -6.91 6.13
CA THR A 65 5.24 -7.19 4.97
C THR A 65 3.95 -6.38 5.05
N GLY A 66 3.78 -5.32 4.41
CA GLY A 66 2.51 -4.61 4.43
C GLY A 66 2.56 -3.30 3.69
N THR A 67 1.39 -2.76 3.40
CA THR A 67 1.30 -1.43 2.84
C THR A 67 1.34 -0.39 3.94
N PRO A 68 2.08 0.73 3.77
CA PRO A 68 2.10 1.81 4.75
C PRO A 68 0.70 2.33 5.12
N GLY A 69 -0.23 2.32 4.14
CA GLY A 69 -1.61 2.70 4.33
C GLY A 69 -2.36 1.84 5.35
N HIS A 70 -2.09 0.54 5.38
CA HIS A 70 -2.68 -0.36 6.36
C HIS A 70 -2.01 -0.22 7.73
N VAL A 71 -0.69 -0.36 7.75
CA VAL A 71 0.10 -0.42 8.98
C VAL A 71 -0.08 0.81 9.85
N ASN A 72 0.15 1.98 9.27
CA ASN A 72 0.09 3.23 10.03
C ASN A 72 -1.36 3.61 10.38
N ALA A 73 -2.34 3.22 9.55
CA ALA A 73 -3.76 3.38 9.89
C ALA A 73 -4.19 2.45 11.03
N MET A 74 -3.71 1.20 11.05
CA MET A 74 -3.97 0.28 12.16
C MET A 74 -3.37 0.75 13.49
N ALA A 75 -2.32 1.60 13.49
CA ALA A 75 -1.78 2.18 14.71
C ALA A 75 -2.85 2.95 15.51
N ASP A 76 -3.81 3.57 14.81
CA ASP A 76 -4.94 4.28 15.42
C ASP A 76 -6.20 3.39 15.54
N ALA A 77 -6.34 2.36 14.70
CA ALA A 77 -7.56 1.56 14.61
C ALA A 77 -7.92 0.86 15.95
N VAL A 78 -6.94 0.23 16.63
CA VAL A 78 -7.18 -0.46 17.91
C VAL A 78 -7.74 0.48 18.98
N ALA A 79 -7.32 1.76 18.98
CA ALA A 79 -7.88 2.77 19.88
C ALA A 79 -9.37 3.03 19.61
N HIS A 80 -9.84 2.90 18.35
CA HIS A 80 -11.27 3.00 18.03
C HIS A 80 -12.06 1.82 18.60
N PHE A 81 -11.53 0.58 18.51
CA PHE A 81 -12.15 -0.58 19.14
C PHE A 81 -12.27 -0.42 20.64
N ILE A 82 -11.19 0.01 21.33
CA ILE A 82 -11.21 0.26 22.77
C ILE A 82 -12.27 1.29 23.14
N ARG A 83 -12.38 2.36 22.38
CA ARG A 83 -13.34 3.46 22.61
C ARG A 83 -14.79 3.04 22.40
N ARG A 84 -15.06 2.21 21.37
CA ARG A 84 -16.42 1.74 21.01
C ARG A 84 -16.93 0.63 21.92
N ILE A 85 -16.04 -0.28 22.30
CA ILE A 85 -16.39 -1.50 23.07
C ILE A 85 -16.33 -1.23 24.58
N GLY A 86 -15.36 -0.44 25.04
CA GLY A 86 -14.97 -0.30 26.43
C GLY A 86 -13.99 -1.40 26.84
N ARG A 87 -12.89 -1.01 27.47
CA ARG A 87 -11.79 -1.93 27.80
C ARG A 87 -12.25 -3.12 28.68
N GLU A 88 -13.20 -2.88 29.55
CA GLU A 88 -13.77 -3.84 30.50
C GLU A 88 -14.66 -4.90 29.83
N ASN A 89 -15.06 -4.68 28.58
CA ASN A 89 -15.97 -5.56 27.86
C ASN A 89 -15.26 -6.56 26.93
N PHE A 90 -13.92 -6.52 26.87
CA PHE A 90 -13.16 -7.56 26.17
C PHE A 90 -13.09 -8.83 27.03
N ALA A 91 -13.18 -10.00 26.39
CA ALA A 91 -13.08 -11.29 27.05
C ALA A 91 -12.14 -12.24 26.29
N PRO A 92 -11.55 -13.25 26.99
CA PRO A 92 -10.79 -14.30 26.31
C PRO A 92 -11.61 -15.00 25.22
N GLY A 93 -11.02 -15.13 24.03
CA GLY A 93 -11.69 -15.76 22.88
C GLY A 93 -12.62 -14.83 22.09
N ASP A 94 -12.77 -13.57 22.46
CA ASP A 94 -13.46 -12.57 21.65
C ASP A 94 -12.67 -12.26 20.38
N ILE A 95 -13.38 -12.05 19.28
CA ILE A 95 -12.82 -11.56 18.02
C ILE A 95 -13.71 -10.43 17.52
N TYR A 96 -13.12 -9.31 17.18
CA TYR A 96 -13.82 -8.14 16.67
C TYR A 96 -13.46 -7.89 15.20
N ILE A 97 -14.42 -7.34 14.45
CA ILE A 97 -14.30 -7.06 13.01
C ILE A 97 -14.80 -5.67 12.69
N THR A 98 -14.20 -5.04 11.68
CA THR A 98 -14.73 -3.86 10.99
C THR A 98 -14.17 -3.76 9.59
N ASN A 99 -14.87 -3.05 8.71
CA ASN A 99 -14.32 -2.47 7.49
C ASN A 99 -14.68 -0.98 7.35
N ASP A 100 -14.96 -0.31 8.48
CA ASP A 100 -15.25 1.12 8.52
C ASP A 100 -14.06 1.93 7.94
N PRO A 101 -14.26 2.73 6.88
CA PRO A 101 -13.19 3.51 6.28
C PRO A 101 -12.54 4.54 7.22
N TRP A 102 -13.27 5.07 8.19
CA TRP A 102 -12.80 6.14 9.09
C TRP A 102 -12.23 5.63 10.40
N GLU A 103 -12.66 4.44 10.83
CA GLU A 103 -12.18 3.77 12.05
C GLU A 103 -11.23 2.57 11.76
N GLY A 104 -11.06 2.24 10.48
CA GLY A 104 -10.15 1.20 9.96
C GLY A 104 -9.05 1.77 9.08
N THR A 105 -8.95 1.27 7.84
CA THR A 105 -7.84 1.53 6.91
C THR A 105 -8.22 2.33 5.66
N GLY A 106 -9.36 3.00 5.66
CA GLY A 106 -9.70 4.02 4.68
C GLY A 106 -10.67 3.63 3.56
N HIS A 107 -11.08 2.36 3.43
CA HIS A 107 -12.14 1.92 2.52
C HIS A 107 -12.81 0.61 2.97
N LEU A 108 -13.98 0.28 2.38
CA LEU A 108 -14.72 -0.92 2.75
C LEU A 108 -14.04 -2.24 2.34
N HIS A 109 -13.14 -2.20 1.36
CA HIS A 109 -12.47 -3.41 0.86
C HIS A 109 -11.38 -3.94 1.79
N ASP A 110 -11.03 -3.22 2.86
CA ASP A 110 -10.11 -3.72 3.87
C ASP A 110 -10.88 -4.22 5.09
N ILE A 111 -10.74 -5.49 5.41
CA ILE A 111 -11.28 -6.04 6.66
C ILE A 111 -10.20 -6.03 7.72
N THR A 112 -10.49 -5.40 8.84
CA THR A 112 -9.64 -5.37 10.04
C THR A 112 -10.22 -6.29 11.11
N ILE A 113 -9.39 -7.19 11.64
CA ILE A 113 -9.71 -8.07 12.77
C ILE A 113 -8.85 -7.67 13.96
N VAL A 114 -9.47 -7.50 15.12
CA VAL A 114 -8.81 -7.22 16.40
C VAL A 114 -9.17 -8.31 17.40
N THR A 115 -8.16 -8.88 18.04
CA THR A 115 -8.31 -9.98 19.02
C THR A 115 -7.60 -9.58 20.33
N PRO A 116 -8.32 -9.54 21.47
CA PRO A 116 -7.69 -9.33 22.78
C PRO A 116 -6.86 -10.55 23.17
N SER A 117 -5.73 -10.28 23.80
CA SER A 117 -4.73 -11.28 24.22
C SER A 117 -4.69 -11.40 25.73
N TYR A 118 -4.75 -12.63 26.25
CA TYR A 118 -4.75 -12.93 27.66
C TYR A 118 -3.65 -13.94 28.03
N TYR A 119 -3.00 -13.71 29.15
CA TYR A 119 -2.04 -14.64 29.75
C TYR A 119 -2.40 -14.88 31.21
N ASN A 120 -2.65 -16.13 31.61
CA ASN A 120 -3.08 -16.47 32.96
C ASN A 120 -4.22 -15.56 33.49
N GLU A 121 -5.28 -15.43 32.70
CA GLU A 121 -6.45 -14.56 32.96
C GLU A 121 -6.15 -13.04 32.97
N THR A 122 -4.89 -12.64 32.84
CA THR A 122 -4.50 -11.23 32.73
C THR A 122 -4.59 -10.76 31.28
N PHE A 123 -5.30 -9.65 31.07
CA PHE A 123 -5.33 -8.99 29.77
C PHE A 123 -3.97 -8.32 29.50
N VAL A 124 -3.29 -8.74 28.43
CA VAL A 124 -1.92 -8.28 28.14
C VAL A 124 -1.83 -7.36 26.91
N GLY A 125 -2.83 -7.33 26.03
CA GLY A 125 -2.82 -6.47 24.86
C GLY A 125 -3.71 -7.00 23.73
N PHE A 126 -3.39 -6.62 22.48
CA PHE A 126 -4.16 -7.02 21.31
C PHE A 126 -3.24 -7.49 20.19
N PHE A 127 -3.77 -8.38 19.36
CA PHE A 127 -3.32 -8.57 17.99
C PHE A 127 -4.33 -7.96 17.02
N ALA A 128 -3.83 -7.29 15.99
CA ALA A 128 -4.66 -6.81 14.90
C ALA A 128 -4.03 -7.14 13.56
N CYS A 129 -4.88 -7.40 12.59
CA CYS A 129 -4.48 -7.59 11.19
C CYS A 129 -5.54 -6.99 10.28
N THR A 130 -5.13 -6.65 9.06
CA THR A 130 -6.02 -6.21 7.99
C THR A 130 -5.58 -6.80 6.67
N ALA A 131 -6.53 -7.01 5.77
CA ALA A 131 -6.24 -7.45 4.41
C ALA A 131 -7.25 -6.89 3.41
N HIS A 132 -6.77 -6.65 2.20
CA HIS A 132 -7.59 -6.21 1.08
C HIS A 132 -8.40 -7.37 0.51
N ILE A 133 -9.72 -7.23 0.52
CA ILE A 133 -10.70 -8.21 0.04
C ILE A 133 -11.13 -7.87 -1.39
N VAL A 134 -11.13 -8.86 -2.26
CA VAL A 134 -11.43 -8.69 -3.69
C VAL A 134 -12.87 -8.25 -3.94
N ASP A 135 -13.83 -8.79 -3.17
CA ASP A 135 -15.25 -8.48 -3.33
C ASP A 135 -15.94 -8.25 -1.99
N ILE A 136 -16.52 -7.08 -1.83
CA ILE A 136 -17.34 -6.68 -0.67
C ILE A 136 -18.78 -6.33 -1.09
N GLY A 137 -19.20 -6.77 -2.29
CA GLY A 137 -20.51 -6.47 -2.87
C GLY A 137 -20.55 -5.11 -3.57
N GLY A 138 -21.70 -4.45 -3.50
CA GLY A 138 -21.90 -3.12 -4.09
C GLY A 138 -21.53 -3.03 -5.58
N ARG A 139 -20.91 -1.91 -5.96
CA ARG A 139 -20.47 -1.66 -7.35
C ARG A 139 -19.20 -2.42 -7.76
N GLY A 140 -18.55 -3.14 -6.85
CA GLY A 140 -17.23 -3.73 -7.03
C GLY A 140 -16.11 -2.70 -6.78
N PHE A 141 -14.86 -3.14 -6.90
CA PHE A 141 -13.70 -2.30 -6.63
C PHE A 141 -13.44 -1.32 -7.79
N GLY A 142 -13.98 -0.11 -7.67
CA GLY A 142 -13.90 0.91 -8.72
C GLY A 142 -14.30 2.29 -8.22
N ALA A 143 -14.03 3.34 -9.04
CA ALA A 143 -14.24 4.73 -8.68
C ALA A 143 -15.69 5.23 -8.81
N ASP A 144 -16.61 4.48 -9.39
CA ASP A 144 -17.88 5.01 -9.91
C ASP A 144 -18.95 5.30 -8.85
N ALA A 145 -18.74 4.92 -7.59
CA ALA A 145 -19.63 5.21 -6.48
C ALA A 145 -19.75 6.72 -6.22
N ASN A 146 -20.94 7.16 -5.75
CA ASN A 146 -21.23 8.54 -5.38
C ASN A 146 -21.32 8.73 -3.85
N SER A 147 -21.32 7.63 -3.12
CA SER A 147 -21.30 7.59 -1.66
C SER A 147 -20.78 6.24 -1.20
N VAL A 148 -20.30 6.14 0.03
CA VAL A 148 -19.85 4.89 0.64
C VAL A 148 -20.94 3.81 0.63
N TYR A 149 -22.20 4.18 0.68
CA TYR A 149 -23.34 3.24 0.66
C TYR A 149 -23.47 2.44 -0.65
N GLU A 150 -22.91 2.94 -1.74
CA GLU A 150 -22.89 2.23 -3.02
C GLU A 150 -21.68 1.28 -3.16
N GLU A 151 -20.66 1.42 -2.30
CA GLU A 151 -19.37 0.74 -2.43
C GLU A 151 -19.40 -0.72 -1.99
N GLY A 152 -20.30 -1.09 -1.08
CA GLY A 152 -20.45 -2.46 -0.63
C GLY A 152 -21.02 -2.62 0.77
N LEU A 153 -20.83 -3.81 1.33
CA LEU A 153 -21.26 -4.14 2.68
C LEU A 153 -20.40 -3.38 3.70
N TYR A 154 -21.06 -2.57 4.52
CA TYR A 154 -20.43 -1.84 5.62
C TYR A 154 -20.59 -2.63 6.92
N ILE A 155 -19.48 -2.95 7.57
CA ILE A 155 -19.42 -3.66 8.86
C ILE A 155 -18.84 -2.68 9.90
N PRO A 156 -19.65 -2.13 10.81
CA PRO A 156 -19.14 -1.30 11.89
C PRO A 156 -18.29 -2.12 12.85
N ILE A 157 -17.59 -1.47 13.79
CA ILE A 157 -16.89 -2.19 14.85
C ILE A 157 -17.88 -3.03 15.65
N MET A 158 -17.76 -4.37 15.54
CA MET A 158 -18.63 -5.32 16.22
C MET A 158 -17.92 -6.65 16.49
N LYS A 159 -18.53 -7.52 17.30
CA LYS A 159 -18.03 -8.88 17.53
C LYS A 159 -18.24 -9.76 16.30
N LEU A 160 -17.17 -10.42 15.85
CA LEU A 160 -17.20 -11.55 14.94
C LEU A 160 -17.39 -12.87 15.70
N ALA A 161 -16.74 -12.98 16.87
CA ALA A 161 -16.91 -14.12 17.76
C ALA A 161 -17.00 -13.67 19.21
N ASP A 162 -17.88 -14.28 19.98
CA ASP A 162 -18.02 -14.14 21.42
C ASP A 162 -17.46 -15.37 22.11
N ARG A 163 -16.35 -15.23 22.85
CA ARG A 163 -15.67 -16.32 23.58
C ARG A 163 -15.45 -17.57 22.72
N GLY A 164 -14.98 -17.39 21.50
CA GLY A 164 -14.69 -18.45 20.55
C GLY A 164 -15.88 -18.92 19.71
N VAL A 165 -17.10 -18.41 19.95
CA VAL A 165 -18.30 -18.76 19.16
C VAL A 165 -18.55 -17.70 18.09
N VAL A 166 -18.36 -18.06 16.82
CA VAL A 166 -18.55 -17.16 15.66
C VAL A 166 -20.03 -16.82 15.47
N ASP A 167 -20.34 -15.53 15.25
CA ASP A 167 -21.69 -15.07 14.92
C ASP A 167 -22.12 -15.53 13.52
N GLN A 168 -22.93 -16.57 13.49
CA GLN A 168 -23.44 -17.15 12.24
C GLN A 168 -24.45 -16.23 11.53
N THR A 169 -25.02 -15.25 12.22
CA THR A 169 -25.93 -14.29 11.59
C THR A 169 -25.14 -13.30 10.76
N LEU A 170 -24.05 -12.75 11.31
CA LEU A 170 -23.12 -11.90 10.58
C LEU A 170 -22.53 -12.64 9.37
N MET A 171 -22.08 -13.90 9.55
CA MET A 171 -21.53 -14.70 8.46
C MET A 171 -22.53 -14.95 7.33
N ARG A 172 -23.82 -15.14 7.64
CA ARG A 172 -24.89 -15.27 6.63
C ARG A 172 -25.15 -13.94 5.89
N ILE A 173 -25.11 -12.81 6.61
CA ILE A 173 -25.24 -11.48 6.00
C ILE A 173 -24.07 -11.24 5.02
N ILE A 174 -22.84 -11.51 5.44
CA ILE A 174 -21.65 -11.39 4.58
C ILE A 174 -21.81 -12.23 3.32
N ARG A 175 -22.10 -13.52 3.44
CA ARG A 175 -22.29 -14.44 2.29
C ARG A 175 -23.38 -13.98 1.32
N GLY A 176 -24.45 -13.39 1.81
CA GLY A 176 -25.58 -12.94 1.00
C GLY A 176 -25.34 -11.62 0.25
N ASN A 177 -24.29 -10.90 0.55
CA ASN A 177 -24.03 -9.56 -0.02
C ASN A 177 -22.87 -9.51 -1.02
N VAL A 178 -22.09 -10.58 -1.16
CA VAL A 178 -20.88 -10.62 -2.01
C VAL A 178 -21.00 -11.65 -3.14
N ARG A 179 -20.19 -11.47 -4.19
CA ARG A 179 -20.19 -12.33 -5.38
C ARG A 179 -19.32 -13.57 -5.18
N GLU A 180 -18.25 -13.43 -4.38
CA GLU A 180 -17.25 -14.48 -4.09
C GLU A 180 -17.28 -14.85 -2.58
N PRO A 181 -18.40 -15.43 -2.07
CA PRO A 181 -18.63 -15.61 -0.64
C PRO A 181 -17.65 -16.59 0.03
N ASP A 182 -17.19 -17.61 -0.68
CA ASP A 182 -16.26 -18.59 -0.09
C ASP A 182 -14.84 -18.00 0.05
N GLN A 183 -14.44 -17.16 -0.89
CA GLN A 183 -13.17 -16.44 -0.82
C GLN A 183 -13.16 -15.46 0.36
N LEU A 184 -14.19 -14.60 0.46
CA LEU A 184 -14.27 -13.62 1.54
C LEU A 184 -14.33 -14.27 2.92
N VAL A 185 -15.17 -15.27 3.08
CA VAL A 185 -15.30 -15.99 4.36
C VAL A 185 -14.01 -16.71 4.72
N GLY A 186 -13.33 -17.31 3.73
CA GLY A 186 -12.02 -17.92 3.91
C GLY A 186 -10.99 -16.91 4.41
N ASP A 187 -10.96 -15.72 3.83
CA ASP A 187 -10.05 -14.63 4.25
C ASP A 187 -10.37 -14.12 5.67
N ILE A 188 -11.65 -13.99 6.04
CA ILE A 188 -12.04 -13.61 7.41
C ILE A 188 -11.53 -14.64 8.43
N TYR A 189 -11.66 -15.93 8.15
CA TYR A 189 -11.11 -16.97 9.03
C TYR A 189 -9.58 -16.98 9.04
N ALA A 190 -8.92 -16.69 7.91
CA ALA A 190 -7.47 -16.58 7.84
C ALA A 190 -6.96 -15.42 8.69
N LEU A 191 -7.63 -14.25 8.64
CA LEU A 191 -7.35 -13.08 9.48
C LEU A 191 -7.51 -13.43 10.98
N ALA A 192 -8.59 -14.09 11.38
CA ALA A 192 -8.78 -14.51 12.77
C ALA A 192 -7.71 -15.51 13.22
N SER A 193 -7.38 -16.49 12.36
CA SER A 193 -6.36 -17.51 12.64
C SER A 193 -4.95 -16.94 12.77
N CYS A 194 -4.59 -15.93 11.97
CA CYS A 194 -3.26 -15.33 12.08
C CYS A 194 -3.08 -14.56 13.40
N ASN A 195 -4.11 -13.89 13.90
CA ASN A 195 -4.08 -13.27 15.23
C ASN A 195 -3.91 -14.31 16.34
N GLU A 196 -4.55 -15.46 16.24
CA GLU A 196 -4.40 -16.57 17.19
C GLU A 196 -2.95 -17.13 17.17
N ILE A 197 -2.31 -17.20 16.00
CA ILE A 197 -0.90 -17.60 15.90
C ILE A 197 0.00 -16.56 16.57
N GLY A 198 -0.23 -15.27 16.31
CA GLY A 198 0.47 -14.18 17.00
C GLY A 198 0.31 -14.26 18.52
N HIS A 199 -0.93 -14.47 18.99
CA HIS A 199 -1.20 -14.66 20.42
C HIS A 199 -0.39 -15.82 21.02
N ARG A 200 -0.42 -17.00 20.40
CA ARG A 200 0.33 -18.17 20.90
C ARG A 200 1.84 -17.88 20.98
N ARG A 201 2.41 -17.26 19.96
CA ARG A 201 3.84 -16.88 19.94
C ARG A 201 4.20 -15.83 20.99
N LEU A 202 3.29 -14.89 21.24
CA LEU A 202 3.45 -13.95 22.34
C LEU A 202 3.50 -14.66 23.71
N ILE A 203 2.58 -15.60 23.94
CA ILE A 203 2.55 -16.38 25.19
C ILE A 203 3.84 -17.21 25.36
N ASP A 204 4.34 -17.82 24.26
CA ASP A 204 5.62 -18.54 24.31
C ASP A 204 6.77 -17.59 24.69
N MET A 205 6.82 -16.38 24.12
CA MET A 205 7.79 -15.35 24.48
C MET A 205 7.65 -14.92 25.96
N MET A 206 6.42 -14.69 26.42
CA MET A 206 6.19 -14.30 27.82
C MET A 206 6.65 -15.37 28.80
N LYS A 207 6.46 -16.66 28.48
CA LYS A 207 6.98 -17.77 29.28
C LYS A 207 8.50 -17.85 29.26
N GLU A 208 9.12 -17.68 28.08
CA GLU A 208 10.57 -17.71 27.90
C GLU A 208 11.29 -16.65 28.75
N PHE A 209 10.70 -15.46 28.84
CA PHE A 209 11.27 -14.33 29.57
C PHE A 209 10.65 -14.12 30.98
N GLU A 210 9.81 -15.04 31.43
CA GLU A 210 9.14 -14.99 32.75
C GLU A 210 8.35 -13.67 32.97
N LEU A 211 7.67 -13.18 31.92
CA LEU A 211 6.89 -11.95 31.97
C LEU A 211 5.49 -12.21 32.53
N ALA A 212 5.04 -11.36 33.46
CA ALA A 212 3.66 -11.36 33.92
C ALA A 212 2.72 -10.57 32.99
N ASP A 213 3.24 -9.49 32.39
CA ASP A 213 2.54 -8.61 31.43
C ASP A 213 3.56 -7.97 30.45
N LEU A 214 3.07 -7.06 29.60
CA LEU A 214 3.90 -6.36 28.62
C LEU A 214 4.31 -4.95 29.04
N SER A 215 3.99 -4.48 30.25
CA SER A 215 4.18 -3.07 30.65
C SER A 215 5.63 -2.61 30.54
N GLY A 216 6.58 -3.41 31.06
CA GLY A 216 8.00 -3.06 31.03
C GLY A 216 8.59 -3.01 29.63
N ILE A 217 8.24 -3.98 28.76
CA ILE A 217 8.71 -3.96 27.36
C ILE A 217 8.01 -2.87 26.55
N SER A 218 6.72 -2.60 26.80
CA SER A 218 5.98 -1.51 26.17
C SER A 218 6.63 -0.16 26.47
N GLU A 219 6.91 0.14 27.73
CA GLU A 219 7.60 1.37 28.15
C GLU A 219 8.99 1.49 27.48
N PHE A 220 9.76 0.41 27.45
CA PHE A 220 11.07 0.39 26.81
C PHE A 220 10.97 0.70 25.32
N ILE A 221 10.08 0.03 24.57
CA ILE A 221 9.91 0.22 23.13
C ILE A 221 9.47 1.65 22.84
N LEU A 222 8.41 2.11 23.50
CA LEU A 222 7.81 3.42 23.21
C LEU A 222 8.73 4.57 23.59
N SER A 223 9.38 4.52 24.76
CA SER A 223 10.30 5.58 25.21
C SER A 223 11.54 5.68 24.32
N ASN A 224 12.18 4.55 23.99
CA ASN A 224 13.37 4.54 23.13
C ASN A 224 13.07 4.96 21.70
N SER A 225 11.95 4.49 21.13
CA SER A 225 11.53 4.89 19.77
C SER A 225 11.21 6.37 19.68
N ARG A 226 10.50 6.92 20.69
CA ARG A 226 10.22 8.36 20.74
C ARG A 226 11.51 9.16 20.84
N ARG A 227 12.39 8.81 21.77
CA ARG A 227 13.67 9.48 21.98
C ARG A 227 14.50 9.47 20.69
N ALA A 228 14.68 8.30 20.05
CA ALA A 228 15.44 8.18 18.82
C ALA A 228 14.84 9.01 17.67
N THR A 229 13.51 9.02 17.51
CA THR A 229 12.85 9.84 16.49
C THR A 229 13.05 11.33 16.75
N LEU A 230 12.91 11.78 18.00
CA LEU A 230 13.14 13.17 18.38
C LEU A 230 14.60 13.60 18.19
N GLU A 231 15.58 12.72 18.46
CA GLU A 231 17.00 12.98 18.17
C GLU A 231 17.23 13.23 16.67
N ARG A 232 16.57 12.44 15.78
CA ARG A 232 16.62 12.67 14.32
C ARG A 232 15.98 13.99 13.91
N ILE A 233 14.83 14.33 14.48
CA ILE A 233 14.14 15.60 14.19
C ILE A 233 14.97 16.78 14.69
N ASN A 234 15.50 16.71 15.92
CA ASN A 234 16.32 17.77 16.52
C ASN A 234 17.66 18.01 15.81
N ALA A 235 18.15 17.03 15.03
CA ALA A 235 19.33 17.20 14.19
C ALA A 235 19.04 17.97 12.89
N LEU A 236 17.76 18.23 12.57
CA LEU A 236 17.36 19.01 11.40
C LEU A 236 17.34 20.51 11.74
N THR A 237 17.58 21.34 10.73
CA THR A 237 17.37 22.78 10.87
C THR A 237 15.88 23.09 10.86
N PRO A 238 15.33 23.78 11.87
CA PRO A 238 13.95 24.23 11.86
C PRO A 238 13.67 25.11 10.64
N GLY A 239 12.48 24.93 10.05
CA GLY A 239 12.11 25.65 8.84
C GLY A 239 10.74 25.27 8.35
N MET A 240 10.27 26.00 7.34
CA MET A 240 8.98 25.79 6.71
C MET A 240 9.13 25.80 5.18
N ALA A 241 8.47 24.87 4.52
CA ALA A 241 8.38 24.85 3.06
C ALA A 241 6.98 24.43 2.59
N ARG A 242 6.67 24.74 1.35
CA ARG A 242 5.41 24.33 0.70
C ARG A 242 5.70 23.40 -0.44
N GLY A 243 4.98 22.29 -0.49
CA GLY A 243 5.01 21.33 -1.58
C GLY A 243 3.66 21.25 -2.26
N GLU A 244 3.69 20.95 -3.54
CA GLU A 244 2.49 20.64 -4.31
C GLU A 244 2.76 19.55 -5.33
N MET A 245 1.73 18.80 -5.66
CA MET A 245 1.73 17.89 -6.79
C MET A 245 0.34 17.85 -7.41
N ARG A 246 0.29 17.61 -8.73
CA ARG A 246 -0.96 17.49 -9.47
C ARG A 246 -1.11 16.10 -10.04
N THR A 247 -2.32 15.55 -9.91
CA THR A 247 -2.70 14.25 -10.47
C THR A 247 -3.99 14.36 -11.27
N ASP A 248 -4.36 13.30 -12.01
CA ASP A 248 -5.47 13.36 -12.98
C ASP A 248 -6.85 13.53 -12.32
N GLY A 249 -7.04 13.02 -11.08
CA GLY A 249 -8.38 12.95 -10.48
C GLY A 249 -9.31 11.99 -11.22
N TYR A 250 -10.62 12.13 -11.03
CA TYR A 250 -11.62 11.35 -11.79
C TYR A 250 -12.03 12.10 -13.07
N ALA A 251 -12.65 13.25 -12.94
CA ALA A 251 -13.10 14.09 -14.07
C ALA A 251 -12.34 15.41 -14.18
N GLN A 252 -11.74 15.87 -13.09
CA GLN A 252 -10.96 17.10 -13.01
C GLN A 252 -9.64 16.80 -12.32
N PRO A 253 -8.57 17.52 -12.67
CA PRO A 253 -7.29 17.39 -11.96
C PRO A 253 -7.43 17.70 -10.46
N VAL A 254 -6.61 17.02 -9.67
CA VAL A 254 -6.51 17.20 -8.22
C VAL A 254 -5.16 17.80 -7.89
N ASP A 255 -5.16 18.88 -7.12
CA ASP A 255 -3.97 19.50 -6.54
C ASP A 255 -3.85 19.09 -5.07
N LEU A 256 -2.77 18.39 -4.74
CA LEU A 256 -2.36 18.13 -3.36
C LEU A 256 -1.37 19.22 -2.96
N LYS A 257 -1.67 19.94 -1.87
CA LYS A 257 -0.81 20.99 -1.33
C LYS A 257 -0.50 20.67 0.12
N VAL A 258 0.75 20.88 0.51
CA VAL A 258 1.19 20.69 1.88
C VAL A 258 2.10 21.81 2.32
N GLN A 259 1.88 22.33 3.52
CA GLN A 259 2.85 23.12 4.25
C GLN A 259 3.52 22.22 5.27
N LEU A 260 4.82 22.04 5.14
CA LEU A 260 5.63 21.25 6.06
C LEU A 260 6.43 22.21 6.94
N THR A 261 6.35 22.00 8.26
CA THR A 261 7.08 22.78 9.26
C THR A 261 7.89 21.85 10.15
N ILE A 262 9.20 22.02 10.16
CA ILE A 262 10.12 21.33 11.08
C ILE A 262 10.26 22.19 12.32
N GLU A 263 9.79 21.68 13.46
CA GLU A 263 9.97 22.27 14.78
C GLU A 263 10.96 21.42 15.60
N LYS A 264 11.27 21.86 16.80
CA LYS A 264 12.30 21.21 17.64
C LYS A 264 11.93 19.78 18.08
N ASP A 265 10.64 19.49 18.25
CA ASP A 265 10.17 18.21 18.82
C ASP A 265 9.09 17.52 17.98
N ARG A 266 8.79 18.07 16.79
CA ARG A 266 7.79 17.54 15.87
C ARG A 266 7.96 18.06 14.46
N ILE A 267 7.27 17.41 13.53
CA ILE A 267 7.10 17.87 12.16
C ILE A 267 5.61 17.95 11.87
N LEU A 268 5.18 19.13 11.41
CA LEU A 268 3.79 19.40 11.04
C LEU A 268 3.64 19.33 9.53
N CYS A 269 2.64 18.58 9.05
CA CYS A 269 2.18 18.60 7.67
C CYS A 269 0.74 19.07 7.63
N ASP A 270 0.51 20.28 7.15
CA ASP A 270 -0.83 20.83 6.96
C ASP A 270 -1.19 20.83 5.47
N PHE A 271 -2.25 20.09 5.13
CA PHE A 271 -2.76 19.96 3.77
C PHE A 271 -3.79 21.05 3.40
N ALA A 272 -3.83 22.15 4.10
CA ALA A 272 -4.69 23.28 3.75
C ALA A 272 -4.41 23.80 2.33
N GLY A 273 -5.49 24.03 1.57
CA GLY A 273 -5.42 24.47 0.16
C GLY A 273 -5.37 23.32 -0.86
N THR A 274 -5.39 22.06 -0.41
CA THR A 274 -5.63 20.88 -1.26
C THR A 274 -7.04 20.93 -1.85
N SER A 275 -7.25 20.35 -3.03
CA SER A 275 -8.54 20.25 -3.71
C SER A 275 -9.65 19.71 -2.80
N GLY A 276 -10.89 20.17 -3.01
CA GLY A 276 -12.07 19.66 -2.33
C GLY A 276 -12.40 18.21 -2.72
N LEU A 277 -13.50 17.67 -2.17
CA LEU A 277 -13.98 16.33 -2.47
C LEU A 277 -14.28 16.15 -3.97
N ASP A 278 -13.89 15.01 -4.51
CA ASP A 278 -14.44 14.50 -5.78
C ASP A 278 -15.83 13.86 -5.51
N LYS A 279 -16.71 13.93 -6.51
CA LYS A 279 -18.02 13.27 -6.45
C LYS A 279 -17.95 11.75 -6.56
N LYS A 280 -16.78 11.23 -6.90
CA LYS A 280 -16.50 9.82 -7.18
C LYS A 280 -15.54 9.22 -6.16
N GLY A 281 -15.46 7.89 -6.11
CA GLY A 281 -14.82 7.11 -5.07
C GLY A 281 -13.29 7.17 -5.03
N ILE A 282 -12.68 8.33 -5.29
CA ILE A 282 -11.23 8.54 -5.19
C ILE A 282 -10.81 9.34 -3.95
N ASN A 283 -11.76 9.73 -3.10
CA ASN A 283 -11.47 10.51 -1.90
C ASN A 283 -10.74 9.67 -0.84
N CYS A 284 -9.98 10.34 0.01
CA CYS A 284 -9.13 9.72 1.00
C CYS A 284 -9.56 10.16 2.42
N PRO A 285 -9.94 9.23 3.32
CA PRO A 285 -10.12 9.56 4.73
C PRO A 285 -8.81 9.99 5.39
N LEU A 286 -8.88 10.87 6.38
CA LEU A 286 -7.69 11.44 7.03
C LEU A 286 -6.74 10.37 7.61
N VAL A 287 -7.27 9.26 8.12
CA VAL A 287 -6.47 8.16 8.66
C VAL A 287 -5.48 7.61 7.63
N TYR A 288 -5.91 7.48 6.37
CA TYR A 288 -5.07 6.98 5.28
C TYR A 288 -4.07 8.04 4.79
N THR A 289 -4.47 9.31 4.74
CA THR A 289 -3.59 10.45 4.45
C THR A 289 -2.47 10.56 5.50
N LYS A 290 -2.80 10.44 6.79
CA LYS A 290 -1.83 10.39 7.89
C LYS A 290 -0.84 9.25 7.69
N ALA A 291 -1.32 8.06 7.35
CA ALA A 291 -0.49 6.88 7.15
C ALA A 291 0.60 7.13 6.10
N TYR A 292 0.25 7.68 4.94
CA TYR A 292 1.21 7.93 3.87
C TYR A 292 2.08 9.17 4.09
N ALA A 293 1.58 10.21 4.71
CA ALA A 293 2.41 11.36 5.08
C ALA A 293 3.46 10.98 6.14
N CYS A 294 3.06 10.24 7.18
CA CYS A 294 3.99 9.69 8.17
C CYS A 294 5.03 8.76 7.53
N TYR A 295 4.62 7.92 6.58
CA TYR A 295 5.54 7.04 5.85
C TYR A 295 6.61 7.85 5.09
N ALA A 296 6.20 8.88 4.35
CA ALA A 296 7.13 9.75 3.63
C ALA A 296 8.16 10.39 4.57
N LEU A 297 7.70 10.96 5.68
CA LEU A 297 8.56 11.57 6.69
C LEU A 297 9.50 10.54 7.32
N LYS A 298 8.97 9.38 7.67
CA LYS A 298 9.73 8.30 8.29
C LYS A 298 10.87 7.82 7.39
N CYS A 299 10.59 7.58 6.09
CA CYS A 299 11.60 7.18 5.11
C CYS A 299 12.72 8.21 4.94
N ALA A 300 12.40 9.51 5.00
CA ALA A 300 13.38 10.57 4.78
C ALA A 300 14.21 10.90 6.03
N ILE A 301 13.67 10.72 7.23
CA ILE A 301 14.22 11.27 8.47
C ILE A 301 14.71 10.18 9.43
N ALA A 302 13.97 9.09 9.58
CA ALA A 302 14.24 8.06 10.59
C ALA A 302 13.93 6.64 10.08
N PRO A 303 14.46 6.22 8.91
CA PRO A 303 14.12 4.92 8.31
C PRO A 303 14.58 3.71 9.15
N GLU A 304 15.62 3.86 9.95
CA GLU A 304 16.20 2.81 10.78
C GLU A 304 15.42 2.53 12.07
N ILE A 305 14.51 3.43 12.49
CA ILE A 305 13.73 3.23 13.72
C ILE A 305 12.51 2.37 13.39
N PRO A 306 12.29 1.21 14.05
CA PRO A 306 11.12 0.39 13.78
C PRO A 306 9.80 1.16 14.01
N ASN A 307 8.79 0.86 13.20
CA ASN A 307 7.48 1.49 13.32
C ASN A 307 6.76 0.98 14.58
N ASN A 308 6.30 1.92 15.39
CA ASN A 308 5.39 1.73 16.51
C ASN A 308 4.69 3.06 16.83
N ALA A 309 3.75 3.06 17.75
CA ALA A 309 2.98 4.25 18.11
C ALA A 309 3.87 5.47 18.43
N ALA A 310 4.96 5.27 19.18
CA ALA A 310 5.82 6.35 19.63
C ALA A 310 6.79 6.88 18.57
N SER A 311 7.22 6.03 17.62
CA SER A 311 8.06 6.46 16.50
C SER A 311 7.31 7.28 15.46
N LEU A 312 5.97 7.15 15.41
CA LEU A 312 5.10 7.90 14.50
C LEU A 312 4.54 9.19 15.13
N ALA A 313 4.37 9.21 16.44
CA ALA A 313 3.75 10.31 17.17
C ALA A 313 4.34 11.73 16.93
N PRO A 314 5.65 11.92 16.68
CA PRO A 314 6.21 13.25 16.39
C PRO A 314 5.84 13.81 15.00
N PHE A 315 5.19 13.04 14.14
CA PHE A 315 4.71 13.48 12.84
C PHE A 315 3.21 13.83 12.92
N GLU A 316 2.90 15.12 12.96
CA GLU A 316 1.55 15.62 13.09
C GLU A 316 0.98 16.00 11.71
N ILE A 317 -0.12 15.38 11.33
CA ILE A 317 -0.73 15.55 10.01
C ILE A 317 -2.13 16.12 10.17
N THR A 318 -2.40 17.21 9.48
CA THR A 318 -3.71 17.89 9.46
C THR A 318 -4.19 18.16 8.04
N ALA A 319 -5.48 18.15 7.84
CA ALA A 319 -6.14 18.58 6.62
C ALA A 319 -7.53 19.14 6.94
N PRO A 320 -7.98 20.19 6.25
CA PRO A 320 -9.35 20.70 6.43
C PRO A 320 -10.40 19.64 6.07
N ASP A 321 -11.51 19.65 6.79
CA ASP A 321 -12.63 18.77 6.52
C ASP A 321 -13.17 18.95 5.10
N ASN A 322 -13.64 17.85 4.50
CA ASN A 322 -14.17 17.83 3.14
C ASN A 322 -13.18 18.26 2.05
N THR A 323 -11.88 18.10 2.30
CA THR A 323 -10.88 18.04 1.25
C THR A 323 -10.72 16.59 0.76
N ILE A 324 -10.15 16.41 -0.45
CA ILE A 324 -9.94 15.07 -1.03
C ILE A 324 -9.03 14.17 -0.17
N VAL A 325 -8.24 14.75 0.73
CA VAL A 325 -7.35 14.06 1.68
C VAL A 325 -7.91 13.99 3.11
N ASN A 326 -9.11 14.52 3.34
CA ASN A 326 -9.86 14.39 4.58
C ASN A 326 -11.36 14.30 4.29
N ALA A 327 -11.73 13.23 3.60
CA ALA A 327 -13.12 12.94 3.24
C ALA A 327 -13.89 12.46 4.47
N LEU A 328 -14.96 13.17 4.80
CA LEU A 328 -15.88 12.78 5.87
C LEU A 328 -16.97 11.84 5.35
N HIS A 329 -17.51 11.01 6.25
CA HIS A 329 -18.67 10.17 5.97
C HIS A 329 -19.85 11.06 5.52
N PRO A 330 -20.60 10.70 4.47
CA PRO A 330 -20.59 9.44 3.68
C PRO A 330 -19.88 9.55 2.31
N ALA A 331 -18.79 10.30 2.20
CA ALA A 331 -18.06 10.44 0.94
C ALA A 331 -17.66 9.07 0.36
N PRO A 332 -17.66 8.90 -0.98
CA PRO A 332 -17.18 7.69 -1.61
C PRO A 332 -15.64 7.61 -1.55
N VAL A 333 -15.11 6.46 -1.13
CA VAL A 333 -13.69 6.28 -0.78
C VAL A 333 -13.07 4.97 -1.29
N ALA A 334 -13.79 4.21 -2.13
CA ALA A 334 -13.36 2.87 -2.58
C ALA A 334 -11.93 2.84 -3.12
N LEU A 335 -11.53 3.85 -3.89
CA LEU A 335 -10.19 3.98 -4.44
C LEU A 335 -9.34 5.04 -3.72
N ARG A 336 -9.42 5.11 -2.39
CA ARG A 336 -8.62 6.04 -1.57
C ARG A 336 -7.12 6.02 -1.90
N HIS A 337 -6.62 4.85 -2.34
CA HIS A 337 -5.21 4.64 -2.65
C HIS A 337 -4.71 5.51 -3.82
N ILE A 338 -5.57 5.86 -4.78
CA ILE A 338 -5.21 6.74 -5.90
C ILE A 338 -4.67 8.07 -5.40
N ILE A 339 -5.35 8.68 -4.41
CA ILE A 339 -4.90 9.93 -3.81
C ILE A 339 -3.85 9.67 -2.71
N GLY A 340 -4.08 8.68 -1.86
CA GLY A 340 -3.18 8.37 -0.75
C GLY A 340 -1.74 8.08 -1.18
N HIS A 341 -1.55 7.35 -2.28
CA HIS A 341 -0.22 7.06 -2.81
C HIS A 341 0.51 8.29 -3.41
N MET A 342 -0.24 9.36 -3.71
CA MET A 342 0.35 10.62 -4.19
C MET A 342 0.75 11.56 -3.04
N VAL A 343 0.25 11.33 -1.83
CA VAL A 343 0.58 12.13 -0.64
C VAL A 343 2.09 12.23 -0.38
N PRO A 344 2.88 11.13 -0.45
CA PRO A 344 4.33 11.20 -0.31
C PRO A 344 5.02 12.13 -1.29
N ASP A 345 4.58 12.17 -2.55
CA ASP A 345 5.18 13.04 -3.57
C ASP A 345 4.99 14.53 -3.23
N ALA A 346 3.82 14.92 -2.70
CA ALA A 346 3.55 16.26 -2.20
C ALA A 346 4.44 16.60 -0.97
N VAL A 347 4.55 15.66 -0.01
CA VAL A 347 5.43 15.83 1.17
C VAL A 347 6.89 15.96 0.76
N TYR A 348 7.36 15.13 -0.19
CA TYR A 348 8.72 15.21 -0.71
C TYR A 348 8.99 16.49 -1.50
N ALA A 349 7.97 17.08 -2.15
CA ALA A 349 8.12 18.38 -2.80
C ALA A 349 8.44 19.50 -1.80
N ALA A 350 7.90 19.43 -0.57
CA ALA A 350 8.26 20.34 0.52
C ALA A 350 9.61 19.98 1.14
N LEU A 351 9.85 18.68 1.41
CA LEU A 351 11.09 18.22 2.02
C LEU A 351 12.33 18.50 1.19
N ASP A 352 12.26 18.41 -0.14
CA ASP A 352 13.40 18.67 -1.02
C ASP A 352 13.96 20.10 -0.86
N GLN A 353 13.11 21.07 -0.48
CA GLN A 353 13.50 22.45 -0.21
C GLN A 353 14.22 22.61 1.14
N LEU A 354 13.87 21.80 2.12
CA LEU A 354 14.46 21.83 3.48
C LEU A 354 15.63 20.86 3.62
N LEU A 355 15.59 19.75 2.91
CA LEU A 355 16.54 18.65 2.96
C LEU A 355 16.96 18.23 1.54
N PRO A 356 17.62 19.11 0.77
CA PRO A 356 17.97 18.80 -0.61
C PRO A 356 18.84 17.55 -0.69
N GLY A 357 18.57 16.72 -1.69
CA GLY A 357 19.32 15.47 -1.90
C GLY A 357 18.95 14.32 -0.95
N ARG A 358 17.81 14.38 -0.23
CA ARG A 358 17.35 13.29 0.65
C ARG A 358 16.10 12.58 0.19
N VAL A 359 15.38 13.13 -0.77
CA VAL A 359 14.10 12.57 -1.23
C VAL A 359 14.16 12.17 -2.70
N PRO A 360 13.43 11.13 -3.14
CA PRO A 360 13.39 10.71 -4.54
C PRO A 360 12.61 11.71 -5.41
N ALA A 361 12.76 11.62 -6.73
CA ALA A 361 11.85 12.20 -7.69
C ALA A 361 10.46 11.55 -7.60
N GLU A 362 9.43 12.13 -8.25
CA GLU A 362 8.10 11.52 -8.26
C GLU A 362 8.12 10.15 -8.94
N GLY A 363 7.41 9.20 -8.35
CA GLY A 363 7.18 7.90 -8.93
C GLY A 363 5.87 7.81 -9.73
N ALA A 364 5.57 6.63 -10.23
CA ALA A 364 4.26 6.31 -10.79
C ALA A 364 3.15 6.61 -9.78
N GLY A 365 3.39 6.34 -8.49
CA GLY A 365 2.45 6.59 -7.41
C GLY A 365 1.22 5.68 -7.44
N CYS A 366 0.67 5.36 -8.60
CA CYS A 366 -0.45 4.44 -8.76
C CYS A 366 0.02 2.99 -8.82
N LEU A 367 -0.81 2.09 -8.28
CA LEU A 367 -0.58 0.63 -8.38
C LEU A 367 -0.97 0.04 -9.74
N CYS A 368 -1.41 0.86 -10.68
CA CYS A 368 -1.91 0.42 -11.99
C CYS A 368 -2.87 -0.79 -11.89
N ASN A 369 -3.67 -0.80 -10.83
CA ASN A 369 -4.63 -1.86 -10.54
C ASN A 369 -5.81 -1.79 -11.50
N PHE A 370 -6.37 -2.94 -11.78
CA PHE A 370 -7.68 -3.04 -12.41
C PHE A 370 -8.39 -4.30 -11.92
N GLN A 371 -9.71 -4.22 -11.85
CA GLN A 371 -10.55 -5.39 -11.65
C GLN A 371 -11.29 -5.70 -12.95
N VAL A 372 -11.35 -6.95 -13.32
CA VAL A 372 -12.17 -7.43 -14.43
C VAL A 372 -13.30 -8.30 -13.91
N SER A 373 -14.51 -7.98 -14.38
CA SER A 373 -15.73 -8.75 -14.14
C SER A 373 -16.06 -9.56 -15.40
N LEU A 374 -15.70 -10.83 -15.41
CA LEU A 374 -15.86 -11.73 -16.55
C LEU A 374 -17.21 -12.45 -16.49
N ARG A 375 -17.85 -12.59 -17.65
CA ARG A 375 -19.10 -13.33 -17.79
C ARG A 375 -19.14 -14.08 -19.13
N PRO A 376 -19.82 -15.25 -19.17
CA PRO A 376 -20.13 -15.92 -20.43
C PRO A 376 -20.94 -14.98 -21.33
N ARG A 377 -20.72 -15.04 -22.62
CA ARG A 377 -21.49 -14.31 -23.62
C ARG A 377 -22.96 -14.75 -23.59
N SER A 378 -23.86 -13.78 -23.76
CA SER A 378 -25.30 -14.06 -23.83
C SER A 378 -25.78 -14.50 -25.21
N ASP A 379 -24.99 -14.23 -26.25
CA ASP A 379 -25.30 -14.47 -27.69
C ASP A 379 -24.61 -15.71 -28.28
N ALA A 380 -23.92 -16.50 -27.43
CA ALA A 380 -23.24 -17.73 -27.82
C ALA A 380 -23.46 -18.83 -26.75
N PRO A 381 -23.32 -20.11 -27.15
CA PRO A 381 -23.32 -21.20 -26.17
C PRO A 381 -22.27 -20.96 -25.09
N ALA A 382 -22.66 -21.08 -23.82
CA ALA A 382 -21.73 -20.94 -22.71
C ALA A 382 -20.67 -22.07 -22.76
N PRO A 383 -19.39 -21.79 -22.50
CA PRO A 383 -18.39 -22.84 -22.35
C PRO A 383 -18.78 -23.84 -21.24
N PRO A 384 -18.31 -25.10 -21.31
CA PRO A 384 -18.52 -26.06 -20.24
C PRO A 384 -18.04 -25.50 -18.90
N HIS A 385 -18.85 -25.63 -17.84
CA HIS A 385 -18.57 -25.08 -16.50
C HIS A 385 -18.40 -23.55 -16.46
N ALA A 386 -18.99 -22.83 -17.41
CA ALA A 386 -18.92 -21.37 -17.47
C ALA A 386 -19.48 -20.74 -16.18
N ARG A 387 -18.68 -19.86 -15.58
CA ARG A 387 -19.06 -19.10 -14.39
C ARG A 387 -18.68 -17.62 -14.56
N ARG A 388 -19.32 -16.75 -13.82
CA ARG A 388 -18.83 -15.39 -13.62
C ARG A 388 -17.60 -15.45 -12.73
N ALA A 389 -16.68 -14.50 -12.91
CA ALA A 389 -15.49 -14.36 -12.08
C ALA A 389 -15.13 -12.90 -11.91
N GLU A 390 -14.70 -12.55 -10.69
CA GLU A 390 -14.10 -11.26 -10.37
C GLU A 390 -12.59 -11.48 -10.21
N VAL A 391 -11.78 -10.79 -11.01
CA VAL A 391 -10.32 -10.91 -10.96
C VAL A 391 -9.72 -9.53 -10.75
N LEU A 392 -9.10 -9.35 -9.59
CA LEU A 392 -8.32 -8.14 -9.26
C LEU A 392 -6.85 -8.42 -9.56
N THR A 393 -6.18 -7.48 -10.24
CA THR A 393 -4.74 -7.56 -10.50
C THR A 393 -4.00 -6.38 -9.90
N PHE A 394 -2.83 -6.66 -9.34
CA PHE A 394 -1.89 -5.66 -8.86
C PHE A 394 -0.72 -5.57 -9.82
N ASN A 395 -0.49 -4.36 -10.35
CA ASN A 395 0.58 -4.07 -11.28
C ASN A 395 1.26 -2.77 -10.86
N SER A 396 2.50 -2.54 -11.31
CA SER A 396 3.27 -1.38 -10.86
C SER A 396 3.90 -0.64 -12.01
N GLY A 397 3.95 0.67 -11.90
CA GLY A 397 4.78 1.54 -12.70
C GLY A 397 6.22 1.62 -12.16
N GLY A 398 7.00 2.57 -12.63
CA GLY A 398 8.35 2.82 -12.15
C GLY A 398 8.39 3.70 -10.91
N SER A 399 9.31 3.46 -9.97
CA SER A 399 9.57 4.39 -8.89
C SER A 399 10.39 5.59 -9.37
N GLY A 400 10.31 6.73 -8.70
CA GLY A 400 11.16 7.90 -8.97
C GLY A 400 12.64 7.56 -8.74
N ALA A 401 13.52 8.22 -9.49
CA ALA A 401 14.95 8.13 -9.26
C ALA A 401 15.31 8.70 -7.88
N ARG A 402 16.28 8.07 -7.23
CA ARG A 402 16.80 8.46 -5.92
C ARG A 402 17.99 9.42 -6.08
N PRO A 403 18.37 10.17 -5.04
CA PRO A 403 19.50 11.09 -5.13
C PRO A 403 20.82 10.46 -5.57
N SER A 404 21.01 9.16 -5.30
CA SER A 404 22.26 8.42 -5.56
C SER A 404 22.09 7.14 -6.39
N LEU A 405 20.86 6.82 -6.82
CA LEU A 405 20.57 5.57 -7.52
C LEU A 405 19.40 5.76 -8.50
N ASP A 406 19.38 4.96 -9.54
CA ASP A 406 18.22 4.87 -10.44
C ASP A 406 16.95 4.45 -9.70
N GLY A 407 15.80 4.80 -10.26
CA GLY A 407 14.51 4.31 -9.85
C GLY A 407 14.38 2.80 -10.11
N MET A 408 13.56 2.13 -9.31
CA MET A 408 13.29 0.71 -9.45
C MET A 408 12.22 0.48 -10.51
N ASN A 409 12.46 -0.48 -11.40
CA ASN A 409 11.54 -0.83 -12.48
C ASN A 409 10.35 -1.60 -11.92
N ALA A 410 9.15 -1.35 -12.43
CA ALA A 410 7.92 -2.09 -12.12
C ALA A 410 7.74 -2.34 -10.59
N THR A 411 7.96 -1.32 -9.78
CA THR A 411 7.97 -1.43 -8.33
C THR A 411 6.88 -0.57 -7.72
N ALA A 412 6.03 -1.17 -6.91
CA ALA A 412 5.04 -0.44 -6.14
C ALA A 412 5.72 0.43 -5.07
N PHE A 413 5.56 1.75 -5.20
CA PHE A 413 5.97 2.74 -4.23
C PHE A 413 4.96 3.90 -4.28
N PRO A 414 4.43 4.36 -3.16
CA PRO A 414 4.80 4.06 -1.76
C PRO A 414 4.15 2.80 -1.16
N SER A 415 3.32 2.08 -1.90
CA SER A 415 2.77 0.79 -1.43
C SER A 415 3.87 -0.28 -1.38
N GLY A 416 3.69 -1.31 -0.55
CA GLY A 416 4.58 -2.46 -0.47
C GLY A 416 4.06 -3.71 -1.19
N VAL A 417 2.94 -3.60 -1.93
CA VAL A 417 2.33 -4.75 -2.61
C VAL A 417 3.21 -5.26 -3.75
N MET A 418 3.18 -6.57 -3.94
CA MET A 418 3.87 -7.24 -5.05
C MET A 418 2.99 -7.29 -6.29
N THR A 419 3.60 -7.35 -7.46
CA THR A 419 2.89 -7.59 -8.71
C THR A 419 2.42 -9.04 -8.77
N MET A 420 1.18 -9.27 -9.18
CA MET A 420 0.62 -10.62 -9.27
C MET A 420 1.23 -11.39 -10.43
N PRO A 421 1.63 -12.68 -10.24
CA PRO A 421 2.05 -13.55 -11.33
C PRO A 421 0.95 -13.75 -12.37
N VAL A 422 1.33 -13.89 -13.64
CA VAL A 422 0.39 -14.13 -14.74
C VAL A 422 -0.38 -15.42 -14.51
N GLU A 423 0.32 -16.49 -14.15
CA GLU A 423 -0.23 -17.82 -13.91
C GLU A 423 -1.26 -17.83 -12.76
N ALA A 424 -0.94 -17.14 -11.67
CA ALA A 424 -1.86 -17.03 -10.54
C ALA A 424 -3.12 -16.23 -10.93
N THR A 425 -2.97 -15.18 -11.73
CA THR A 425 -4.09 -14.35 -12.21
C THR A 425 -5.01 -15.16 -13.14
N GLU A 426 -4.46 -15.91 -14.10
CA GLU A 426 -5.22 -16.72 -15.04
C GLU A 426 -5.90 -17.93 -14.39
N GLN A 427 -5.44 -18.38 -13.22
CA GLN A 427 -6.07 -19.45 -12.45
C GLN A 427 -7.37 -19.01 -11.76
N VAL A 428 -7.50 -17.72 -11.43
CA VAL A 428 -8.67 -17.20 -10.71
C VAL A 428 -9.92 -17.15 -11.60
N GLY A 429 -9.76 -16.86 -12.90
CA GLY A 429 -10.88 -16.71 -13.80
C GLY A 429 -10.48 -16.82 -15.28
N PRO A 430 -11.44 -16.73 -16.20
CA PRO A 430 -11.21 -16.87 -17.64
C PRO A 430 -10.59 -15.61 -18.27
N VAL A 431 -9.59 -15.02 -17.62
CA VAL A 431 -8.76 -13.91 -18.12
C VAL A 431 -7.52 -14.46 -18.81
N LEU A 432 -7.01 -13.76 -19.82
CA LEU A 432 -5.76 -14.06 -20.52
C LEU A 432 -4.87 -12.83 -20.54
N ILE A 433 -3.61 -13.02 -20.16
CA ILE A 433 -2.57 -11.98 -20.17
C ILE A 433 -1.60 -12.31 -21.30
N TRP A 434 -1.75 -11.61 -22.43
CA TRP A 434 -0.96 -11.86 -23.65
C TRP A 434 0.43 -11.26 -23.58
N ARG A 435 0.62 -10.20 -22.79
CA ARG A 435 1.88 -9.49 -22.66
C ARG A 435 2.00 -8.89 -21.27
N LYS A 436 3.16 -9.02 -20.65
CA LYS A 436 3.54 -8.32 -19.41
C LYS A 436 5.06 -8.18 -19.42
N GLU A 437 5.56 -6.98 -19.74
CA GLU A 437 6.99 -6.72 -19.87
C GLU A 437 7.34 -5.29 -19.48
N LEU A 438 8.62 -5.00 -19.23
CA LEU A 438 9.10 -3.65 -18.97
C LEU A 438 8.92 -2.76 -20.20
N ARG A 439 8.54 -1.52 -19.96
CA ARG A 439 8.37 -0.48 -20.99
C ARG A 439 9.64 0.32 -21.12
N ALA A 440 10.43 0.07 -22.17
CA ALA A 440 11.61 0.88 -22.49
C ALA A 440 11.25 2.38 -22.60
N ASP A 441 12.20 3.27 -22.29
CA ASP A 441 12.09 4.73 -22.36
C ASP A 441 11.01 5.36 -21.46
N SER A 442 10.35 4.57 -20.62
CA SER A 442 9.31 5.10 -19.73
C SER A 442 9.89 5.77 -18.47
N GLY A 443 11.10 5.44 -18.07
CA GLY A 443 11.79 6.12 -16.96
C GLY A 443 12.31 7.48 -17.40
N GLY A 444 12.02 8.54 -16.62
CA GLY A 444 12.51 9.90 -16.88
C GLY A 444 14.05 9.95 -16.88
N ALA A 445 14.63 10.61 -17.85
CA ALA A 445 16.07 10.76 -17.95
C ALA A 445 16.62 11.69 -16.86
N GLY A 446 17.85 11.43 -16.42
CA GLY A 446 18.54 12.21 -15.38
C GLY A 446 19.93 11.66 -15.12
N ARG A 447 20.69 12.28 -14.19
CA ARG A 447 21.89 11.66 -13.64
C ARG A 447 21.57 10.25 -13.14
N HIS A 448 20.41 10.11 -12.49
CA HIS A 448 19.78 8.84 -12.19
C HIS A 448 18.45 8.74 -12.92
N ARG A 449 18.27 7.65 -13.66
CA ARG A 449 17.08 7.38 -14.46
C ARG A 449 15.90 6.96 -13.55
N GLY A 450 14.70 7.43 -13.84
CA GLY A 450 13.47 6.91 -13.25
C GLY A 450 13.27 5.43 -13.55
N GLY A 451 12.58 4.72 -12.68
CA GLY A 451 12.20 3.33 -12.90
C GLY A 451 11.27 3.17 -14.09
N LEU A 452 11.35 2.03 -14.78
CA LEU A 452 10.50 1.72 -15.91
C LEU A 452 9.09 1.27 -15.47
N GLY A 453 8.07 1.70 -16.20
CA GLY A 453 6.75 1.09 -16.18
C GLY A 453 6.69 -0.23 -16.93
N GLN A 454 5.47 -0.71 -17.21
CA GLN A 454 5.23 -1.98 -17.90
C GLN A 454 4.29 -1.78 -19.08
N TYR A 455 4.40 -2.67 -20.07
CA TYR A 455 3.32 -2.95 -21.02
C TYR A 455 2.52 -4.16 -20.54
N MET A 456 1.19 -4.11 -20.73
CA MET A 456 0.31 -5.23 -20.45
C MET A 456 -0.80 -5.31 -21.48
N GLU A 457 -1.10 -6.54 -21.95
CA GLU A 457 -2.22 -6.85 -22.84
C GLU A 457 -3.12 -7.87 -22.15
N VAL A 458 -4.39 -7.52 -21.98
CA VAL A 458 -5.37 -8.35 -21.27
C VAL A 458 -6.60 -8.59 -22.12
N GLY A 459 -7.03 -9.83 -22.18
CA GLY A 459 -8.26 -10.25 -22.84
C GLY A 459 -9.01 -11.29 -22.01
N ALA A 460 -10.07 -11.86 -22.57
CA ALA A 460 -10.80 -12.98 -21.99
C ALA A 460 -10.63 -14.25 -22.84
N GLN A 461 -10.82 -15.42 -22.20
CA GLN A 461 -10.91 -16.68 -22.90
C GLN A 461 -12.08 -16.69 -23.89
N GLU A 462 -12.03 -17.56 -24.89
CA GLU A 462 -13.11 -17.73 -25.86
C GLU A 462 -14.45 -18.00 -25.16
N GLY A 463 -15.51 -17.37 -25.64
CA GLY A 463 -16.84 -17.47 -25.05
C GLY A 463 -17.12 -16.52 -23.88
N TYR A 464 -16.14 -15.67 -23.51
CA TYR A 464 -16.30 -14.68 -22.45
C TYR A 464 -16.19 -13.25 -22.99
N GLU A 465 -16.81 -12.34 -22.25
CA GLU A 465 -16.66 -10.89 -22.35
C GLU A 465 -16.46 -10.32 -20.94
N PHE A 466 -15.97 -9.08 -20.82
CA PHE A 466 -15.72 -8.51 -19.49
C PHE A 466 -15.92 -7.00 -19.43
N ASP A 467 -16.17 -6.54 -18.23
CA ASP A 467 -16.02 -5.14 -17.86
C ASP A 467 -14.68 -4.96 -17.16
N ILE A 468 -13.94 -3.90 -17.47
CA ILE A 468 -12.76 -3.47 -16.72
C ILE A 468 -13.10 -2.28 -15.83
N GLN A 469 -12.76 -2.36 -14.55
CA GLN A 469 -12.70 -1.23 -13.61
C GLN A 469 -11.27 -0.69 -13.64
N ALA A 470 -11.02 0.34 -14.43
CA ALA A 470 -9.72 0.98 -14.52
C ALA A 470 -9.47 1.90 -13.33
N MET A 471 -8.24 1.89 -12.79
CA MET A 471 -7.83 2.63 -11.59
C MET A 471 -6.49 3.34 -11.82
N PHE A 472 -6.28 3.86 -13.04
CA PHE A 472 -5.00 4.40 -13.47
C PHE A 472 -4.90 5.89 -13.23
N ASP A 473 -3.70 6.33 -12.91
CA ASP A 473 -3.30 7.73 -12.83
C ASP A 473 -2.09 8.00 -13.73
N ARG A 474 -1.56 9.21 -13.72
CA ARG A 474 -0.44 9.64 -14.57
C ARG A 474 -0.75 9.60 -16.07
N VAL A 475 -2.02 9.71 -16.47
CA VAL A 475 -2.44 9.77 -17.88
C VAL A 475 -2.10 11.14 -18.46
N ASN A 476 -2.54 12.22 -17.79
CA ASN A 476 -2.33 13.62 -18.23
C ASN A 476 -1.24 14.33 -17.41
N HIS A 477 -0.95 13.83 -16.21
CA HIS A 477 -0.01 14.43 -15.26
C HIS A 477 1.09 13.41 -14.91
N PRO A 478 2.05 13.13 -15.83
CA PRO A 478 3.15 12.21 -15.58
C PRO A 478 4.04 12.70 -14.44
N ALA A 479 4.79 11.77 -13.83
CA ALA A 479 5.69 12.05 -12.71
C ALA A 479 6.72 13.14 -13.05
N ASN A 480 6.96 14.08 -12.13
CA ASN A 480 7.90 15.19 -12.31
C ASN A 480 9.28 14.83 -11.79
N GLY A 481 10.32 15.20 -12.56
CA GLY A 481 11.74 15.07 -12.15
C GLY A 481 12.11 16.01 -11.02
N ARG A 482 13.24 15.70 -10.36
CA ARG A 482 13.87 16.57 -9.36
C ARG A 482 15.27 16.96 -9.76
N GLN A 483 15.73 18.11 -9.27
CA GLN A 483 17.10 18.60 -9.45
C GLN A 483 17.58 18.59 -10.92
N GLY A 484 16.68 18.84 -11.88
CA GLY A 484 17.00 18.85 -13.31
C GLY A 484 16.75 17.52 -14.05
N GLY A 485 16.19 16.51 -13.39
CA GLY A 485 15.73 15.28 -14.05
C GLY A 485 14.45 15.48 -14.86
N SER A 486 14.22 14.62 -15.84
CA SER A 486 13.08 14.68 -16.75
C SER A 486 11.86 13.98 -16.18
N LYS A 487 10.68 14.27 -16.74
CA LYS A 487 9.42 13.58 -16.41
C LYS A 487 9.49 12.11 -16.77
N GLY A 488 8.73 11.27 -16.02
CA GLY A 488 8.46 9.90 -16.38
C GLY A 488 7.46 9.76 -17.54
N GLY A 489 7.38 8.59 -18.14
CA GLY A 489 6.42 8.27 -19.20
C GLY A 489 4.98 8.23 -18.67
N ALA A 490 4.03 8.76 -19.43
CA ALA A 490 2.61 8.76 -19.08
C ALA A 490 1.96 7.39 -19.20
N THR A 491 0.85 7.17 -18.49
CA THR A 491 -0.04 6.01 -18.68
C THR A 491 -0.83 6.13 -19.98
N THR A 492 -0.97 5.03 -20.72
CA THR A 492 -1.93 4.94 -21.83
C THR A 492 -2.79 3.69 -21.70
N ILE A 493 -4.05 3.77 -22.15
CA ILE A 493 -4.99 2.66 -22.19
C ILE A 493 -5.86 2.76 -23.45
N ALA A 494 -5.97 1.66 -24.18
CA ALA A 494 -6.77 1.58 -25.41
C ALA A 494 -7.19 0.13 -25.68
N LEU A 495 -8.14 -0.08 -26.57
CA LEU A 495 -8.38 -1.40 -27.17
C LEU A 495 -7.30 -1.71 -28.22
N ASP A 496 -7.19 -2.97 -28.61
CA ASP A 496 -6.23 -3.47 -29.62
C ASP A 496 -6.45 -2.91 -31.04
N ASP A 497 -7.61 -2.32 -31.32
CA ASP A 497 -7.90 -1.58 -32.54
C ASP A 497 -7.56 -0.08 -32.47
N GLY A 498 -6.97 0.35 -31.34
CA GLY A 498 -6.60 1.74 -31.10
C GLY A 498 -7.73 2.62 -30.52
N ALA A 499 -8.93 2.08 -30.30
CA ALA A 499 -10.00 2.84 -29.66
C ALA A 499 -9.60 3.26 -28.23
N PRO A 500 -9.61 4.57 -27.90
CA PRO A 500 -9.14 5.06 -26.61
C PRO A 500 -10.07 4.63 -25.48
N MET A 501 -9.48 4.33 -24.32
CA MET A 501 -10.19 4.03 -23.08
C MET A 501 -9.86 5.06 -22.01
N ARG A 502 -10.75 5.20 -21.01
CA ARG A 502 -10.54 6.10 -19.88
C ARG A 502 -9.60 5.47 -18.86
N GLY A 503 -8.77 6.27 -18.21
CA GLY A 503 -7.90 5.82 -17.13
C GLY A 503 -8.66 5.36 -15.87
N LYS A 504 -9.92 5.79 -15.68
CA LYS A 504 -10.73 5.47 -14.50
C LYS A 504 -12.15 5.06 -14.85
N GLY A 505 -12.72 4.23 -13.97
CA GLY A 505 -14.12 3.80 -14.02
C GLY A 505 -14.37 2.55 -14.84
N LYS A 506 -15.62 2.11 -14.78
CA LYS A 506 -16.08 0.88 -15.43
C LYS A 506 -16.23 1.07 -16.95
N GLN A 507 -15.71 0.14 -17.72
CA GLN A 507 -15.78 0.14 -19.18
C GLN A 507 -15.97 -1.28 -19.71
N PHE A 508 -16.84 -1.43 -20.69
CA PHE A 508 -17.10 -2.72 -21.34
C PHE A 508 -16.04 -3.03 -22.40
N VAL A 509 -15.54 -4.25 -22.38
CA VAL A 509 -14.62 -4.79 -23.39
C VAL A 509 -15.34 -5.90 -24.16
N PRO A 510 -15.61 -5.69 -25.45
CA PRO A 510 -16.31 -6.68 -26.27
C PRO A 510 -15.51 -7.98 -26.40
N HIS A 511 -16.22 -9.07 -26.66
CA HIS A 511 -15.60 -10.35 -26.96
C HIS A 511 -14.56 -10.24 -28.09
N GLY A 512 -13.43 -10.93 -27.90
CA GLY A 512 -12.32 -10.97 -28.85
C GLY A 512 -11.43 -9.72 -28.86
N LYS A 513 -11.80 -8.66 -28.10
CA LYS A 513 -10.96 -7.47 -27.93
C LYS A 513 -10.01 -7.63 -26.74
N LYS A 514 -8.87 -6.97 -26.85
CA LYS A 514 -7.87 -6.85 -25.79
C LYS A 514 -7.75 -5.41 -25.32
N VAL A 515 -7.44 -5.24 -24.06
CA VAL A 515 -7.04 -3.95 -23.48
C VAL A 515 -5.52 -3.87 -23.52
N MET A 516 -5.02 -2.83 -24.17
CA MET A 516 -3.61 -2.48 -24.29
C MET A 516 -3.29 -1.41 -23.26
N MET A 517 -2.39 -1.69 -22.34
CA MET A 517 -2.00 -0.78 -21.25
C MET A 517 -0.50 -0.54 -21.27
N ALA A 518 -0.12 0.74 -21.17
CA ALA A 518 1.26 1.13 -20.92
C ALA A 518 1.30 1.89 -19.58
N PHE A 519 1.87 1.29 -18.56
CA PHE A 519 1.96 1.86 -17.22
C PHE A 519 3.06 2.92 -17.13
N PRO A 520 2.94 3.89 -16.21
CA PRO A 520 3.82 5.05 -16.16
C PRO A 520 5.20 4.68 -15.63
N GLY A 521 6.23 5.37 -16.11
CA GLY A 521 7.54 5.34 -15.50
C GLY A 521 7.67 6.36 -14.36
N GLY A 522 8.67 6.15 -13.50
CA GLY A 522 9.10 7.15 -12.53
C GLY A 522 9.93 8.25 -13.19
N ALA A 523 10.04 9.40 -12.55
CA ALA A 523 10.80 10.54 -13.05
C ALA A 523 12.29 10.45 -12.71
N GLY A 524 13.12 11.16 -13.46
CA GLY A 524 14.57 11.25 -13.30
C GLY A 524 15.01 12.19 -12.18
N TYR A 525 16.27 12.05 -11.75
CA TYR A 525 16.90 12.87 -10.73
C TYR A 525 18.26 13.42 -11.23
N GLY A 526 18.46 14.72 -11.08
CA GLY A 526 19.67 15.41 -11.51
C GLY A 526 19.78 15.59 -13.03
N PRO A 527 20.72 16.42 -13.51
CA PRO A 527 20.88 16.70 -14.94
C PRO A 527 21.28 15.45 -15.73
N VAL A 528 20.71 15.25 -16.91
CA VAL A 528 20.99 14.10 -17.79
C VAL A 528 22.46 14.04 -18.19
N CYS A 529 23.10 15.20 -18.45
CA CYS A 529 24.51 15.29 -18.84
C CYS A 529 25.49 14.78 -17.76
N GLU A 530 25.02 14.59 -16.52
CA GLU A 530 25.81 14.02 -15.43
C GLU A 530 25.71 12.48 -15.33
N ARG A 531 24.88 11.83 -16.17
CA ARG A 531 24.79 10.36 -16.18
C ARG A 531 26.06 9.76 -16.77
N SER A 532 26.61 8.75 -16.10
CA SER A 532 27.81 8.09 -16.60
C SER A 532 27.53 7.34 -17.90
N THR A 533 28.45 7.42 -18.83
CA THR A 533 28.40 6.65 -20.10
C THR A 533 28.24 5.16 -19.84
N ALA A 534 28.95 4.62 -18.84
CA ALA A 534 28.87 3.19 -18.47
C ALA A 534 27.45 2.76 -18.07
N GLU A 535 26.77 3.55 -17.25
CA GLU A 535 25.37 3.27 -16.87
C GLU A 535 24.41 3.36 -18.06
N THR A 536 24.62 4.34 -18.95
CA THR A 536 23.82 4.47 -20.17
C THR A 536 24.01 3.28 -21.12
N LEU A 537 25.25 2.81 -21.31
CA LEU A 537 25.53 1.61 -22.12
C LEU A 537 24.92 0.35 -21.50
N LYS A 538 24.92 0.23 -20.17
CA LYS A 538 24.27 -0.87 -19.45
C LYS A 538 22.74 -0.83 -19.61
N ASP A 539 22.12 0.35 -19.53
CA ASP A 539 20.69 0.51 -19.77
C ASP A 539 20.29 0.14 -21.20
N LEU A 540 21.11 0.53 -22.19
CA LEU A 540 20.90 0.18 -23.60
C LEU A 540 21.05 -1.34 -23.82
N ALA A 541 22.09 -1.96 -23.28
CA ALA A 541 22.30 -3.38 -23.36
C ALA A 541 21.17 -4.20 -22.70
N GLY A 542 20.64 -3.70 -21.59
CA GLY A 542 19.50 -4.29 -20.88
C GLY A 542 18.14 -4.03 -21.52
N GLY A 543 18.08 -3.25 -22.61
CA GLY A 543 16.82 -2.87 -23.27
C GLY A 543 15.94 -1.92 -22.44
N TYR A 544 16.52 -1.23 -21.46
CA TYR A 544 15.80 -0.25 -20.63
C TYR A 544 15.59 1.09 -21.34
N ILE A 545 16.50 1.41 -22.27
CA ILE A 545 16.37 2.54 -23.19
C ILE A 545 16.58 2.04 -24.64
N THR A 546 15.95 2.74 -25.58
CA THR A 546 16.14 2.48 -27.01
C THR A 546 17.43 3.11 -27.53
N ALA A 547 17.88 2.68 -28.70
CA ALA A 547 19.00 3.30 -29.42
C ALA A 547 18.75 4.80 -29.67
N GLN A 548 17.51 5.15 -30.01
CA GLN A 548 17.12 6.55 -30.22
C GLN A 548 17.26 7.37 -28.94
N ALA A 549 16.74 6.89 -27.81
CA ALA A 549 16.87 7.59 -26.52
C ALA A 549 18.33 7.69 -26.09
N ALA A 550 19.14 6.65 -26.33
CA ALA A 550 20.57 6.64 -26.03
C ALA A 550 21.33 7.75 -26.79
N GLU A 551 20.98 7.98 -28.05
CA GLU A 551 21.55 9.05 -28.88
C GLU A 551 20.98 10.43 -28.51
N GLU A 552 19.66 10.59 -28.53
CA GLU A 552 19.00 11.90 -28.42
C GLU A 552 19.01 12.50 -27.01
N LEU A 553 18.82 11.64 -25.98
CA LEU A 553 18.71 12.11 -24.59
C LEU A 553 20.04 12.01 -23.84
N TYR A 554 20.81 10.96 -24.10
CA TYR A 554 22.04 10.67 -23.36
C TYR A 554 23.31 10.98 -24.13
N GLY A 555 23.20 11.33 -25.42
CA GLY A 555 24.33 11.79 -26.26
C GLY A 555 25.35 10.68 -26.61
N LEU A 556 24.96 9.42 -26.62
CA LEU A 556 25.85 8.34 -27.06
C LEU A 556 26.14 8.44 -28.56
N ALA A 557 27.39 8.21 -28.95
CA ALA A 557 27.75 8.16 -30.37
C ALA A 557 27.16 6.93 -31.06
N PRO A 558 26.73 7.02 -32.34
CA PRO A 558 26.16 5.88 -33.08
C PRO A 558 27.03 4.62 -33.06
N GLN A 559 28.36 4.77 -33.10
CA GLN A 559 29.28 3.64 -33.04
C GLN A 559 29.22 2.92 -31.69
N GLN A 560 29.16 3.66 -30.55
CA GLN A 560 29.02 3.06 -29.22
C GLN A 560 27.70 2.29 -29.07
N ILE A 561 26.62 2.84 -29.65
CA ILE A 561 25.29 2.19 -29.67
C ILE A 561 25.37 0.88 -30.44
N ALA A 562 25.95 0.90 -31.65
CA ALA A 562 26.08 -0.30 -32.48
C ALA A 562 26.91 -1.40 -31.78
N ASP A 563 28.05 -1.02 -31.22
CA ASP A 563 28.96 -1.95 -30.51
C ASP A 563 28.27 -2.61 -29.30
N VAL A 564 27.52 -1.84 -28.51
CA VAL A 564 26.79 -2.38 -27.36
C VAL A 564 25.67 -3.34 -27.78
N LEU A 565 24.90 -2.98 -28.80
CA LEU A 565 23.79 -3.82 -29.26
C LEU A 565 24.30 -5.13 -29.89
N GLU A 566 25.45 -5.10 -30.58
CA GLU A 566 26.09 -6.32 -31.10
C GLU A 566 26.59 -7.22 -29.98
N ARG A 567 27.29 -6.66 -28.99
CA ARG A 567 27.76 -7.41 -27.82
C ARG A 567 26.60 -8.00 -27.00
N ALA A 568 25.53 -7.23 -26.80
CA ALA A 568 24.33 -7.69 -26.09
C ALA A 568 23.66 -8.87 -26.82
N LYS A 569 23.59 -8.86 -28.16
CA LYS A 569 23.11 -10.00 -28.96
C LYS A 569 23.98 -11.26 -28.80
N ASN A 570 25.26 -11.07 -28.57
CA ASN A 570 26.21 -12.16 -28.34
C ASN A 570 26.21 -12.67 -26.88
N GLY A 571 25.38 -12.10 -25.99
CA GLY A 571 25.28 -12.52 -24.60
C GLY A 571 26.42 -12.05 -23.71
N GLU A 572 27.18 -11.03 -24.12
CA GLU A 572 28.25 -10.46 -23.31
C GLU A 572 27.69 -9.64 -22.14
N ALA A 573 28.29 -9.78 -20.96
CA ALA A 573 27.96 -9.00 -19.78
C ALA A 573 28.45 -7.54 -19.90
N PHE A 574 27.68 -6.59 -19.29
CA PHE A 574 27.97 -5.16 -19.26
C PHE A 574 28.11 -4.63 -17.82
#